data_2aa4ad786f519b952e01c3e2b80690ce
#
_entry.id   2aa4ad786f519b952e01c3e2b80690ce
#
_cell.length_a   1.000
_cell.length_b   1.000
_cell.length_c   1.000
_cell.angle_alpha   90.00
_cell.angle_beta   90.00
_cell.angle_gamma   90.00
#
_symmetry.space_group_name_H-M   'P 1'
#
loop_
_entity.id
_entity.type
_entity.pdbx_description
1 polymer ?
#
loop_
_entity_poly.entity_id
_entity_poly.type
_entity_poly.pdbx_seq_one_letter_code
_entity_poly.pdbx_strand_id
1 'polypeptide(L)'
;MHSLTVALALSALASTSLAKPIPAPETSVNAKKGFTVNQGPTKPYQPGPVQLSKTYSKYNKTAPVDVSNAAAADGSVTATPEQYDAEYLSPVTIGGQTLNLDFDTGSSDLWVFSSELPSSESSGHSIYNPSKSSTSKKLAGATWSISYGDGSGASGNVYTDTVDVGGTTVTGQAVELAETISAQFQQDQNNDGLLGLAFSSINTVKPQKQTTFFDTAINEGVLEANVFTVDLKKGAPGSYDFGFIDSSKYTGDITYTAVNNGQGFWEFTGTGYGVGSGQFQSTSIDAIADTGTTLILIGDDIVSAYYDEVNGAQYDNSQGGYTFDCSSDLPDFIVGIGDTQFTVPGSFVNYAPITDGSSTCFGGIQSNQGLDFAIYGDVFLKAVFAVFDSDNLQLGFANKDL
;
A
#
# COMPACT_ATOMS: atom_id res chain seq x y z
N MET A 1 83.53 41.82 -54.35
CA MET A 1 82.29 41.39 -55.01
C MET A 1 81.56 40.53 -54.06
N HIS A 2 80.74 41.08 -53.20
CA HIS A 2 79.90 40.35 -52.23
C HIS A 2 78.50 40.99 -52.30
N SER A 3 77.56 40.20 -52.77
CA SER A 3 76.16 40.56 -52.87
C SER A 3 75.48 40.29 -51.52
N LEU A 4 74.93 41.34 -50.92
CA LEU A 4 74.11 41.22 -49.72
C LEU A 4 72.65 41.08 -50.20
N THR A 5 72.07 40.00 -49.84
CA THR A 5 70.64 39.79 -50.03
C THR A 5 69.93 40.08 -48.67
N VAL A 6 69.07 41.06 -48.67
CA VAL A 6 68.21 41.42 -47.51
C VAL A 6 66.93 40.58 -47.62
N ALA A 7 66.66 39.76 -46.61
CA ALA A 7 65.39 39.04 -46.46
C ALA A 7 64.44 39.85 -45.58
N LEU A 8 63.29 40.24 -46.14
CA LEU A 8 62.17 40.81 -45.39
C LEU A 8 61.39 39.66 -44.72
N ALA A 9 61.29 39.66 -43.40
CA ALA A 9 60.42 38.77 -42.66
C ALA A 9 59.05 39.47 -42.47
N LEU A 10 58.02 38.95 -43.08
CA LEU A 10 56.62 39.29 -42.78
C LEU A 10 56.17 38.51 -41.51
N SER A 11 55.90 39.20 -40.42
CA SER A 11 55.27 38.60 -39.24
C SER A 11 53.76 38.66 -39.43
N ALA A 12 53.16 37.50 -39.70
CA ALA A 12 51.71 37.32 -39.64
C ALA A 12 51.26 37.15 -38.19
N LEU A 13 50.54 38.10 -37.62
CA LEU A 13 49.82 37.98 -36.35
C LEU A 13 48.57 37.10 -36.58
N ALA A 14 48.66 35.82 -36.15
CA ALA A 14 47.47 34.98 -36.06
C ALA A 14 46.71 35.30 -34.75
N SER A 15 45.59 35.98 -34.85
CA SER A 15 44.64 36.16 -33.74
C SER A 15 43.94 34.85 -33.49
N THR A 16 44.36 34.09 -32.47
CA THR A 16 43.62 32.95 -31.95
C THR A 16 42.45 33.44 -31.10
N SER A 17 41.25 33.42 -31.67
CA SER A 17 40.04 33.57 -30.89
C SER A 17 39.85 32.28 -30.06
N LEU A 18 40.10 32.38 -28.75
CA LEU A 18 39.72 31.35 -27.79
C LEU A 18 38.19 31.27 -27.76
N ALA A 19 37.63 30.29 -28.43
CA ALA A 19 36.26 29.92 -28.25
C ALA A 19 36.08 29.50 -26.78
N LYS A 20 35.18 30.19 -26.05
CA LYS A 20 34.76 29.72 -24.71
C LYS A 20 34.18 28.32 -24.84
N PRO A 21 34.55 27.36 -23.96
CA PRO A 21 33.91 26.07 -23.93
C PRO A 21 32.41 26.29 -23.69
N ILE A 22 31.56 25.71 -24.55
CA ILE A 22 30.14 25.59 -24.26
C ILE A 22 30.06 24.69 -23.04
N PRO A 23 29.42 25.12 -21.94
CA PRO A 23 29.17 24.20 -20.82
C PRO A 23 28.39 23.02 -21.35
N ALA A 24 28.88 21.80 -21.07
CA ALA A 24 28.12 20.60 -21.31
C ALA A 24 26.76 20.73 -20.57
N PRO A 25 25.65 20.24 -21.14
CA PRO A 25 24.41 20.24 -20.42
C PRO A 25 24.67 19.48 -19.10
N GLU A 26 24.40 20.14 -17.98
CA GLU A 26 24.33 19.49 -16.69
C GLU A 26 23.23 18.42 -16.80
N THR A 27 23.62 17.18 -17.04
CA THR A 27 22.76 16.05 -16.71
C THR A 27 22.68 16.09 -15.18
N SER A 28 21.57 16.61 -14.67
CA SER A 28 21.22 16.42 -13.27
C SER A 28 21.09 14.92 -13.06
N VAL A 29 22.16 14.28 -12.65
CA VAL A 29 22.13 12.95 -12.06
C VAL A 29 21.32 13.16 -10.79
N ASN A 30 20.04 12.74 -10.79
CA ASN A 30 19.25 12.66 -9.58
C ASN A 30 20.07 11.83 -8.59
N ALA A 31 20.55 12.48 -7.54
CA ALA A 31 21.27 11.77 -6.50
C ALA A 31 20.27 10.77 -5.90
N LYS A 32 20.63 9.48 -5.87
CA LYS A 32 19.85 8.45 -5.21
C LYS A 32 19.55 8.91 -3.79
N LYS A 33 18.30 8.88 -3.37
CA LYS A 33 17.84 9.34 -2.05
C LYS A 33 16.92 8.30 -1.44
N GLY A 34 17.01 8.15 -0.12
CA GLY A 34 15.91 7.61 0.67
C GLY A 34 14.95 8.75 1.03
N PHE A 35 13.65 8.47 1.11
CA PHE A 35 12.64 9.42 1.52
C PHE A 35 11.56 8.79 2.36
N THR A 36 10.95 9.58 3.23
CA THR A 36 9.87 9.19 4.13
C THR A 36 8.57 9.84 3.69
N VAL A 37 7.51 9.06 3.66
CA VAL A 37 6.12 9.53 3.48
C VAL A 37 5.39 9.37 4.79
N ASN A 38 4.97 10.49 5.37
CA ASN A 38 4.12 10.44 6.56
C ASN A 38 2.67 10.28 6.14
N GLN A 39 1.98 9.38 6.83
CA GLN A 39 0.56 9.18 6.64
C GLN A 39 -0.23 10.39 7.14
N GLY A 40 -1.36 10.63 6.52
CA GLY A 40 -2.37 11.56 6.99
C GLY A 40 -3.17 10.97 8.16
N PRO A 41 -4.24 11.65 8.61
CA PRO A 41 -5.16 11.10 9.59
C PRO A 41 -5.82 9.82 9.05
N THR A 42 -6.03 8.86 9.96
CA THR A 42 -6.72 7.61 9.68
C THR A 42 -8.18 7.84 9.27
N LYS A 43 -8.74 6.89 8.54
CA LYS A 43 -10.12 6.94 8.03
C LYS A 43 -11.19 6.78 9.11
N PRO A 44 -12.42 7.22 8.78
CA PRO A 44 -13.60 6.93 9.58
C PRO A 44 -13.82 5.42 9.71
N TYR A 45 -14.57 5.08 10.80
CA TYR A 45 -15.03 3.74 11.08
C TYR A 45 -15.66 3.07 9.85
N GLN A 46 -15.26 1.83 9.59
CA GLN A 46 -15.94 0.93 8.66
C GLN A 46 -16.32 -0.36 9.38
N PRO A 47 -17.56 -0.86 9.22
CA PRO A 47 -18.00 -2.11 9.82
C PRO A 47 -17.10 -3.29 9.44
N GLY A 48 -16.86 -4.19 10.40
CA GLY A 48 -16.02 -5.37 10.19
C GLY A 48 -16.46 -6.23 8.99
N PRO A 49 -17.77 -6.53 8.84
CA PRO A 49 -18.28 -7.26 7.66
C PRO A 49 -17.95 -6.59 6.33
N VAL A 50 -17.99 -5.26 6.27
CA VAL A 50 -17.64 -4.50 5.05
C VAL A 50 -16.16 -4.66 4.73
N GLN A 51 -15.26 -4.55 5.73
CA GLN A 51 -13.82 -4.76 5.53
C GLN A 51 -13.51 -6.20 5.10
N LEU A 52 -14.17 -7.17 5.72
CA LEU A 52 -14.01 -8.58 5.37
C LEU A 52 -14.49 -8.85 3.93
N SER A 53 -15.65 -8.33 3.54
CA SER A 53 -16.18 -8.45 2.17
C SER A 53 -15.26 -7.78 1.15
N LYS A 54 -14.75 -6.58 1.42
CA LYS A 54 -13.75 -5.90 0.58
C LYS A 54 -12.51 -6.76 0.34
N THR A 55 -12.02 -7.43 1.37
CA THR A 55 -10.84 -8.28 1.27
C THR A 55 -11.07 -9.46 0.32
N TYR A 56 -12.16 -10.21 0.48
CA TYR A 56 -12.51 -11.29 -0.46
C TYR A 56 -12.56 -10.80 -1.89
N SER A 57 -13.13 -9.64 -2.08
CA SER A 57 -13.31 -9.00 -3.37
C SER A 57 -12.00 -8.58 -4.01
N LYS A 58 -11.11 -7.99 -3.22
CA LYS A 58 -9.77 -7.57 -3.64
C LYS A 58 -8.98 -8.72 -4.26
N TYR A 59 -9.14 -9.93 -3.72
CA TYR A 59 -8.48 -11.13 -4.22
C TYR A 59 -9.32 -11.92 -5.23
N ASN A 60 -10.37 -11.29 -5.80
CA ASN A 60 -11.26 -11.88 -6.80
C ASN A 60 -11.88 -13.21 -6.32
N LYS A 61 -12.24 -13.28 -5.05
CA LYS A 61 -12.90 -14.41 -4.40
C LYS A 61 -14.32 -14.03 -4.00
N THR A 62 -15.22 -14.99 -4.04
CA THR A 62 -16.58 -14.79 -3.54
C THR A 62 -16.57 -14.88 -2.01
N ALA A 63 -17.00 -13.83 -1.34
CA ALA A 63 -17.15 -13.86 0.11
C ALA A 63 -18.21 -14.92 0.52
N PRO A 64 -18.07 -15.58 1.67
CA PRO A 64 -19.12 -16.41 2.25
C PRO A 64 -20.46 -15.67 2.29
N VAL A 65 -21.58 -16.42 2.16
CA VAL A 65 -22.91 -15.80 2.01
C VAL A 65 -23.30 -14.95 3.21
N ASP A 66 -22.93 -15.35 4.41
CA ASP A 66 -23.14 -14.62 5.65
C ASP A 66 -22.34 -13.32 5.71
N VAL A 67 -21.06 -13.33 5.29
CA VAL A 67 -20.22 -12.13 5.14
C VAL A 67 -20.84 -11.17 4.12
N SER A 68 -21.26 -11.66 2.96
CA SER A 68 -21.89 -10.83 1.92
C SER A 68 -23.21 -10.21 2.40
N ASN A 69 -24.03 -10.97 3.13
CA ASN A 69 -25.30 -10.49 3.67
C ASN A 69 -25.07 -9.44 4.78
N ALA A 70 -24.09 -9.67 5.66
CA ALA A 70 -23.74 -8.75 6.73
C ALA A 70 -23.20 -7.43 6.16
N ALA A 71 -22.29 -7.48 5.20
CA ALA A 71 -21.75 -6.29 4.53
C ALA A 71 -22.85 -5.48 3.81
N ALA A 72 -23.81 -6.15 3.17
CA ALA A 72 -24.94 -5.50 2.51
C ALA A 72 -25.92 -4.84 3.51
N ALA A 73 -26.07 -5.40 4.71
CA ALA A 73 -26.91 -4.83 5.77
C ALA A 73 -26.26 -3.59 6.40
N ASP A 74 -24.92 -3.59 6.54
CA ASP A 74 -24.17 -2.49 7.17
C ASP A 74 -23.88 -1.32 6.22
N GLY A 75 -23.97 -1.53 4.90
CA GLY A 75 -23.71 -0.50 3.88
C GLY A 75 -24.66 0.71 3.90
N SER A 76 -25.63 0.77 4.84
CA SER A 76 -26.58 1.88 4.97
C SER A 76 -26.29 2.81 6.17
N VAL A 77 -25.25 2.59 6.95
CA VAL A 77 -24.95 3.38 8.17
C VAL A 77 -24.14 4.61 7.79
N THR A 78 -24.66 5.79 8.12
CA THR A 78 -23.98 7.07 7.99
C THR A 78 -22.72 7.05 8.87
N ALA A 79 -21.54 7.02 8.25
CA ALA A 79 -20.28 7.02 8.97
C ALA A 79 -20.06 8.36 9.68
N THR A 80 -19.98 8.33 10.99
CA THR A 80 -19.35 9.40 11.77
C THR A 80 -17.85 9.20 11.79
N PRO A 81 -17.02 10.26 11.68
CA PRO A 81 -15.57 10.08 11.64
C PRO A 81 -15.09 9.58 12.99
N GLU A 82 -14.35 8.46 13.03
CA GLU A 82 -13.34 8.19 14.08
C GLU A 82 -12.83 6.76 14.25
N GLN A 83 -11.59 6.60 14.67
CA GLN A 83 -10.94 5.80 15.70
C GLN A 83 -10.42 4.40 15.42
N TYR A 84 -10.66 3.72 14.29
CA TYR A 84 -10.34 2.28 14.22
C TYR A 84 -9.27 1.89 13.20
N ASP A 85 -8.44 2.82 12.73
CA ASP A 85 -7.31 2.54 11.80
C ASP A 85 -7.68 1.62 10.62
N ALA A 86 -8.82 1.89 10.00
CA ALA A 86 -9.32 1.03 8.92
C ALA A 86 -8.47 1.12 7.65
N GLU A 87 -7.83 2.25 7.40
CA GLU A 87 -6.91 2.50 6.28
C GLU A 87 -5.97 3.67 6.62
N TYR A 88 -4.81 3.71 5.93
CA TYR A 88 -3.76 4.70 6.13
C TYR A 88 -3.48 5.47 4.85
N LEU A 89 -3.89 6.73 4.77
CA LEU A 89 -3.75 7.57 3.59
C LEU A 89 -2.44 8.36 3.60
N SER A 90 -1.85 8.51 2.43
CA SER A 90 -0.60 9.24 2.23
C SER A 90 -0.73 10.25 1.09
N PRO A 91 -0.17 11.47 1.22
CA PRO A 91 -0.22 12.47 0.17
C PRO A 91 0.71 12.09 -1.00
N VAL A 92 0.17 12.15 -2.22
CA VAL A 92 0.87 11.93 -3.49
C VAL A 92 0.61 13.10 -4.41
N THR A 93 1.64 13.63 -5.06
CA THR A 93 1.49 14.72 -6.04
C THR A 93 1.66 14.17 -7.44
N ILE A 94 0.60 14.27 -8.25
CA ILE A 94 0.53 13.80 -9.64
C ILE A 94 0.38 15.00 -10.56
N GLY A 95 1.35 15.24 -11.43
CA GLY A 95 1.33 16.40 -12.34
C GLY A 95 1.10 17.73 -11.64
N GLY A 96 1.61 17.89 -10.40
CA GLY A 96 1.46 19.09 -9.58
C GLY A 96 0.14 19.18 -8.81
N GLN A 97 -0.67 18.11 -8.76
CA GLN A 97 -1.93 18.04 -8.03
C GLN A 97 -1.81 16.99 -6.90
N THR A 98 -2.09 17.38 -5.66
CA THR A 98 -1.95 16.48 -4.50
C THR A 98 -3.26 15.77 -4.19
N LEU A 99 -3.19 14.45 -4.04
CA LEU A 99 -4.27 13.53 -3.66
C LEU A 99 -3.83 12.72 -2.43
N ASN A 100 -4.78 12.25 -1.65
CA ASN A 100 -4.53 11.33 -0.55
C ASN A 100 -4.84 9.90 -1.01
N LEU A 101 -3.81 9.06 -1.10
CA LEU A 101 -3.93 7.71 -1.62
C LEU A 101 -3.68 6.68 -0.53
N ASP A 102 -4.36 5.55 -0.63
CA ASP A 102 -4.07 4.36 0.15
C ASP A 102 -2.88 3.61 -0.49
N PHE A 103 -1.84 3.36 0.32
CA PHE A 103 -0.65 2.63 -0.14
C PHE A 103 -0.87 1.15 0.11
N ASP A 104 -1.08 0.41 -0.96
CA ASP A 104 -1.61 -0.94 -0.95
C ASP A 104 -0.57 -1.97 -1.42
N THR A 105 0.02 -2.74 -0.50
CA THR A 105 0.97 -3.81 -0.85
C THR A 105 0.30 -5.08 -1.38
N GLY A 106 -1.03 -5.12 -1.44
CA GLY A 106 -1.82 -6.22 -2.00
C GLY A 106 -2.38 -5.94 -3.40
N SER A 107 -2.08 -4.78 -4.02
CA SER A 107 -2.44 -4.49 -5.42
C SER A 107 -1.33 -3.73 -6.15
N SER A 108 -1.48 -3.53 -7.48
CA SER A 108 -0.41 -2.96 -8.34
C SER A 108 -0.87 -1.84 -9.26
N ASP A 109 -2.04 -1.30 -9.01
CA ASP A 109 -2.59 -0.20 -9.81
C ASP A 109 -2.42 1.12 -9.06
N LEU A 110 -2.03 2.18 -9.78
CA LEU A 110 -2.09 3.54 -9.29
C LEU A 110 -3.31 4.19 -9.92
N TRP A 111 -4.45 4.11 -9.23
CA TRP A 111 -5.68 4.69 -9.76
C TRP A 111 -6.18 5.85 -8.89
N VAL A 112 -6.86 6.79 -9.52
CA VAL A 112 -7.29 8.03 -8.86
C VAL A 112 -8.69 8.46 -9.29
N PHE A 113 -9.39 9.15 -8.39
CA PHE A 113 -10.53 9.98 -8.77
C PHE A 113 -10.08 11.02 -9.79
N SER A 114 -10.86 11.20 -10.86
CA SER A 114 -10.44 12.03 -11.97
C SER A 114 -11.52 13.00 -12.45
N SER A 115 -11.10 14.00 -13.19
CA SER A 115 -12.01 14.93 -13.86
C SER A 115 -12.83 14.27 -14.97
N GLU A 116 -12.62 13.00 -15.27
CA GLU A 116 -13.39 12.23 -16.24
C GLU A 116 -14.62 11.55 -15.62
N LEU A 117 -14.69 11.50 -14.28
CA LEU A 117 -15.90 11.12 -13.54
C LEU A 117 -16.98 12.23 -13.62
N PRO A 118 -18.28 11.85 -13.60
CA PRO A 118 -19.36 12.80 -13.35
C PRO A 118 -19.12 13.55 -12.02
N SER A 119 -19.40 14.84 -11.99
CA SER A 119 -19.19 15.67 -10.78
C SER A 119 -20.02 15.22 -9.56
N SER A 120 -21.12 14.51 -9.79
CA SER A 120 -21.90 13.88 -8.73
C SER A 120 -21.20 12.70 -8.08
N GLU A 121 -20.32 12.01 -8.82
CA GLU A 121 -19.60 10.82 -8.35
C GLU A 121 -18.23 11.14 -7.75
N SER A 122 -17.71 12.34 -8.02
CA SER A 122 -16.43 12.82 -7.47
C SER A 122 -16.61 13.87 -6.36
N SER A 123 -17.84 14.09 -5.90
CA SER A 123 -18.13 15.10 -4.88
C SER A 123 -17.49 14.72 -3.53
N GLY A 124 -16.69 15.63 -2.96
CA GLY A 124 -15.99 15.43 -1.70
C GLY A 124 -14.57 14.90 -1.82
N HIS A 125 -14.16 14.46 -3.02
CA HIS A 125 -12.81 13.97 -3.28
C HIS A 125 -11.91 15.03 -3.91
N SER A 126 -10.60 14.93 -3.69
CA SER A 126 -9.61 15.57 -4.55
C SER A 126 -9.52 14.79 -5.86
N ILE A 127 -9.55 15.50 -6.98
CA ILE A 127 -9.57 14.85 -8.29
C ILE A 127 -8.34 15.23 -9.11
N TYR A 128 -7.75 14.25 -9.77
CA TYR A 128 -6.71 14.49 -10.75
C TYR A 128 -7.32 14.94 -12.09
N ASN A 129 -6.81 16.04 -12.64
CA ASN A 129 -7.19 16.55 -13.95
C ASN A 129 -5.97 16.61 -14.88
N PRO A 130 -5.85 15.72 -15.87
CA PRO A 130 -4.70 15.67 -16.76
C PRO A 130 -4.48 16.95 -17.56
N SER A 131 -5.54 17.74 -17.82
CA SER A 131 -5.41 19.02 -18.53
C SER A 131 -4.72 20.12 -17.71
N LYS A 132 -4.58 19.94 -16.40
CA LYS A 132 -3.84 20.85 -15.50
C LYS A 132 -2.37 20.49 -15.36
N SER A 133 -1.94 19.34 -15.88
CA SER A 133 -0.54 18.90 -15.87
C SER A 133 0.12 19.20 -17.22
N SER A 134 1.33 19.75 -17.17
CA SER A 134 2.16 19.97 -18.38
C SER A 134 2.93 18.73 -18.82
N THR A 135 2.96 17.69 -18.01
CA THR A 135 3.70 16.43 -18.24
C THR A 135 2.80 15.24 -18.55
N SER A 136 1.48 15.41 -18.38
CA SER A 136 0.52 14.35 -18.63
C SER A 136 0.43 13.98 -20.12
N LYS A 137 0.32 12.67 -20.40
CA LYS A 137 0.13 12.12 -21.74
C LYS A 137 -0.85 10.97 -21.69
N LYS A 138 -1.92 11.01 -22.50
CA LYS A 138 -2.84 9.88 -22.60
C LYS A 138 -2.14 8.67 -23.23
N LEU A 139 -2.24 7.53 -22.61
CA LEU A 139 -1.76 6.25 -23.14
C LEU A 139 -2.85 5.68 -24.05
N ALA A 140 -2.71 5.97 -25.34
CA ALA A 140 -3.76 5.68 -26.32
C ALA A 140 -4.08 4.18 -26.39
N GLY A 141 -5.36 3.84 -26.25
CA GLY A 141 -5.86 2.46 -26.30
C GLY A 141 -5.66 1.66 -25.02
N ALA A 142 -5.05 2.24 -23.98
CA ALA A 142 -4.96 1.60 -22.69
C ALA A 142 -6.23 1.83 -21.86
N THR A 143 -6.67 0.77 -21.20
CA THR A 143 -7.81 0.78 -20.28
C THR A 143 -7.44 -0.02 -19.04
N TRP A 144 -8.09 0.25 -17.92
CA TRP A 144 -7.95 -0.51 -16.71
C TRP A 144 -9.32 -0.79 -16.09
N SER A 145 -9.41 -1.80 -15.26
CA SER A 145 -10.62 -2.13 -14.53
C SER A 145 -10.30 -2.97 -13.32
N ILE A 146 -10.73 -2.50 -12.17
CA ILE A 146 -10.73 -3.25 -10.91
C ILE A 146 -12.19 -3.53 -10.57
N SER A 147 -12.48 -4.77 -10.22
CA SER A 147 -13.79 -5.20 -9.72
C SER A 147 -13.57 -5.97 -8.43
N TYR A 148 -14.34 -5.60 -7.44
CA TYR A 148 -14.36 -6.26 -6.14
C TYR A 148 -15.66 -7.04 -6.00
N GLY A 149 -15.67 -8.15 -5.25
CA GLY A 149 -16.80 -9.10 -5.20
C GLY A 149 -18.02 -8.58 -4.44
N ASP A 150 -17.88 -7.47 -3.68
CA ASP A 150 -18.99 -6.73 -3.08
C ASP A 150 -19.73 -5.86 -4.12
N GLY A 151 -19.33 -5.96 -5.38
CA GLY A 151 -19.86 -5.14 -6.47
C GLY A 151 -19.21 -3.76 -6.54
N SER A 152 -18.27 -3.43 -5.66
CA SER A 152 -17.47 -2.22 -5.80
C SER A 152 -16.46 -2.37 -6.94
N GLY A 153 -16.04 -1.26 -7.49
CA GLY A 153 -15.06 -1.26 -8.57
C GLY A 153 -14.85 0.13 -9.14
N ALA A 154 -13.81 0.21 -9.95
CA ALA A 154 -13.49 1.39 -10.71
C ALA A 154 -12.89 0.98 -12.07
N SER A 155 -13.07 1.80 -13.08
CA SER A 155 -12.49 1.55 -14.38
C SER A 155 -12.34 2.85 -15.17
N GLY A 156 -11.47 2.80 -16.17
CA GLY A 156 -11.28 3.97 -17.01
C GLY A 156 -10.11 3.83 -17.97
N ASN A 157 -9.51 4.97 -18.28
CA ASN A 157 -8.37 5.07 -19.17
C ASN A 157 -7.08 5.37 -18.41
N VAL A 158 -5.96 5.41 -19.12
CA VAL A 158 -4.63 5.52 -18.52
C VAL A 158 -3.91 6.71 -19.13
N TYR A 159 -3.26 7.48 -18.26
CA TYR A 159 -2.30 8.51 -18.63
C TYR A 159 -0.93 8.17 -18.07
N THR A 160 0.11 8.77 -18.58
CA THR A 160 1.41 8.83 -17.93
C THR A 160 1.66 10.25 -17.46
N ASP A 161 2.24 10.39 -16.26
CA ASP A 161 2.60 11.71 -15.71
C ASP A 161 3.82 11.61 -14.77
N THR A 162 4.27 12.74 -14.28
CA THR A 162 5.20 12.77 -13.15
C THR A 162 4.45 12.54 -11.86
N VAL A 163 5.00 11.66 -11.01
CA VAL A 163 4.45 11.34 -9.69
C VAL A 163 5.51 11.59 -8.63
N ASP A 164 5.19 12.45 -7.67
CA ASP A 164 6.03 12.75 -6.53
C ASP A 164 5.43 12.15 -5.26
N VAL A 165 6.22 11.37 -4.57
CA VAL A 165 5.91 10.74 -3.29
C VAL A 165 7.02 11.14 -2.31
N GLY A 166 6.67 11.85 -1.24
CA GLY A 166 7.64 12.24 -0.21
C GLY A 166 8.82 13.11 -0.71
N GLY A 167 8.66 13.85 -1.82
CA GLY A 167 9.68 14.67 -2.44
C GLY A 167 10.61 13.92 -3.41
N THR A 168 10.31 12.67 -3.73
CA THR A 168 10.98 11.92 -4.80
C THR A 168 10.04 11.76 -5.98
N THR A 169 10.44 12.30 -7.13
CA THR A 169 9.65 12.32 -8.35
C THR A 169 10.13 11.24 -9.31
N VAL A 170 9.17 10.46 -9.83
CA VAL A 170 9.37 9.58 -10.98
C VAL A 170 8.67 10.16 -12.20
N THR A 171 9.14 9.79 -13.40
CA THR A 171 8.61 10.31 -14.65
C THR A 171 7.90 9.23 -15.46
N GLY A 172 6.89 9.61 -16.21
CA GLY A 172 6.19 8.66 -17.09
C GLY A 172 5.47 7.53 -16.34
N GLN A 173 5.16 7.72 -15.05
CA GLN A 173 4.38 6.78 -14.26
C GLN A 173 2.97 6.66 -14.84
N ALA A 174 2.49 5.45 -15.01
CA ALA A 174 1.12 5.19 -15.39
C ALA A 174 0.18 5.60 -14.24
N VAL A 175 -0.78 6.43 -14.57
CA VAL A 175 -1.85 6.90 -13.69
C VAL A 175 -3.17 6.49 -14.31
N GLU A 176 -3.96 5.75 -13.58
CA GLU A 176 -5.20 5.13 -14.00
C GLU A 176 -6.35 6.03 -13.57
N LEU A 177 -6.99 6.68 -14.53
CA LEU A 177 -8.05 7.66 -14.29
C LEU A 177 -9.39 6.96 -14.24
N ALA A 178 -10.12 7.10 -13.14
CA ALA A 178 -11.46 6.57 -13.04
C ALA A 178 -12.42 7.37 -13.93
N GLU A 179 -13.13 6.68 -14.83
CA GLU A 179 -14.27 7.15 -15.62
C GLU A 179 -15.60 6.63 -15.06
N THR A 180 -15.53 5.50 -14.32
CA THR A 180 -16.63 4.94 -13.55
C THR A 180 -16.13 4.49 -12.19
N ILE A 181 -16.98 4.63 -11.16
CA ILE A 181 -16.64 4.28 -9.80
C ILE A 181 -17.89 3.83 -9.03
N SER A 182 -17.73 2.85 -8.17
CA SER A 182 -18.84 2.35 -7.35
C SER A 182 -19.24 3.32 -6.23
N ALA A 183 -20.46 3.16 -5.73
CA ALA A 183 -20.98 3.98 -4.63
C ALA A 183 -20.16 3.84 -3.35
N GLN A 184 -19.55 2.69 -3.10
CA GLN A 184 -18.72 2.44 -1.92
C GLN A 184 -17.50 3.37 -1.91
N PHE A 185 -16.81 3.51 -3.04
CA PHE A 185 -15.69 4.45 -3.15
C PHE A 185 -16.16 5.91 -3.08
N GLN A 186 -17.31 6.26 -3.67
CA GLN A 186 -17.86 7.61 -3.60
C GLN A 186 -18.17 8.06 -2.16
N GLN A 187 -18.50 7.12 -1.26
CA GLN A 187 -18.81 7.41 0.15
C GLN A 187 -17.55 7.64 0.98
N ASP A 188 -16.41 7.19 0.53
CA ASP A 188 -15.13 7.29 1.22
C ASP A 188 -14.39 8.58 0.85
N GLN A 189 -14.92 9.71 1.30
CA GLN A 189 -14.51 11.05 0.88
C GLN A 189 -13.07 11.45 1.23
N ASN A 190 -12.37 10.68 2.06
CA ASN A 190 -10.97 10.97 2.41
C ASN A 190 -9.97 10.28 1.48
N ASN A 191 -10.38 9.24 0.78
CA ASN A 191 -9.55 8.46 -0.14
C ASN A 191 -9.77 8.91 -1.58
N ASP A 192 -8.73 9.41 -2.21
CA ASP A 192 -8.76 9.91 -3.57
C ASP A 192 -8.26 8.87 -4.59
N GLY A 193 -7.93 7.65 -4.15
CA GLY A 193 -7.44 6.55 -4.97
C GLY A 193 -6.44 5.65 -4.24
N LEU A 194 -5.82 4.74 -4.98
CA LEU A 194 -4.84 3.78 -4.46
C LEU A 194 -3.48 3.93 -5.16
N LEU A 195 -2.41 3.67 -4.41
CA LEU A 195 -1.07 3.48 -4.94
C LEU A 195 -0.62 2.06 -4.62
N GLY A 196 -0.70 1.18 -5.62
CA GLY A 196 -0.33 -0.22 -5.49
C GLY A 196 1.18 -0.43 -5.34
N LEU A 197 1.57 -1.26 -4.38
CA LEU A 197 2.97 -1.59 -4.03
C LEU A 197 3.26 -3.11 -4.11
N ALA A 198 2.32 -3.92 -4.62
CA ALA A 198 2.58 -5.30 -5.00
C ALA A 198 3.41 -5.35 -6.30
N PHE A 199 3.65 -6.53 -6.84
CA PHE A 199 4.46 -6.68 -8.06
C PHE A 199 3.69 -6.27 -9.32
N SER A 200 4.35 -5.60 -10.26
CA SER A 200 3.75 -5.12 -11.52
C SER A 200 3.13 -6.23 -12.37
N SER A 201 3.43 -7.51 -12.06
CA SER A 201 2.86 -8.67 -12.74
C SER A 201 1.34 -8.80 -12.61
N ILE A 202 0.72 -8.18 -11.61
CA ILE A 202 -0.74 -8.19 -11.41
C ILE A 202 -1.44 -6.87 -11.74
N ASN A 203 -0.72 -5.86 -12.26
CA ASN A 203 -1.34 -4.62 -12.74
C ASN A 203 -2.46 -4.92 -13.76
N THR A 204 -3.57 -4.19 -13.70
CA THR A 204 -4.78 -4.49 -14.47
C THR A 204 -4.84 -3.83 -15.83
N VAL A 205 -3.94 -2.92 -16.16
CA VAL A 205 -3.94 -2.18 -17.45
C VAL A 205 -3.82 -3.13 -18.64
N LYS A 206 -4.65 -2.89 -19.63
CA LYS A 206 -4.67 -3.60 -20.92
C LYS A 206 -4.43 -2.62 -22.06
N PRO A 207 -3.81 -3.05 -23.19
CA PRO A 207 -3.33 -4.41 -23.48
C PRO A 207 -1.99 -4.75 -22.82
N GLN A 208 -1.29 -3.77 -22.22
CA GLN A 208 0.02 -3.96 -21.60
C GLN A 208 -0.01 -3.47 -20.15
N LYS A 209 0.34 -4.37 -19.22
CA LYS A 209 0.50 -4.05 -17.81
C LYS A 209 1.53 -2.93 -17.62
N GLN A 210 1.31 -2.09 -16.63
CA GLN A 210 2.17 -0.97 -16.29
C GLN A 210 2.98 -1.28 -15.02
N THR A 211 4.05 -0.52 -14.81
CA THR A 211 4.87 -0.63 -13.59
C THR A 211 4.23 0.12 -12.43
N THR A 212 4.36 -0.43 -11.21
CA THR A 212 4.02 0.29 -9.97
C THR A 212 4.94 1.50 -9.79
N PHE A 213 4.57 2.42 -8.90
CA PHE A 213 5.44 3.55 -8.52
C PHE A 213 6.81 3.07 -8.02
N PHE A 214 6.83 2.02 -7.19
CA PHE A 214 8.07 1.48 -6.63
C PHE A 214 8.97 0.89 -7.73
N ASP A 215 8.40 0.08 -8.63
CA ASP A 215 9.16 -0.47 -9.76
C ASP A 215 9.67 0.64 -10.71
N THR A 216 8.89 1.70 -10.93
CA THR A 216 9.31 2.86 -11.71
C THR A 216 10.48 3.57 -11.04
N ALA A 217 10.41 3.78 -9.72
CA ALA A 217 11.49 4.40 -8.94
C ALA A 217 12.79 3.58 -8.97
N ILE A 218 12.67 2.24 -8.93
CA ILE A 218 13.80 1.32 -9.12
C ILE A 218 14.39 1.47 -10.53
N ASN A 219 13.54 1.42 -11.56
CA ASN A 219 13.95 1.49 -12.96
C ASN A 219 14.64 2.83 -13.30
N GLU A 220 14.19 3.94 -12.72
CA GLU A 220 14.81 5.25 -12.86
C GLU A 220 16.06 5.42 -11.98
N GLY A 221 16.31 4.48 -11.06
CA GLY A 221 17.47 4.50 -10.18
C GLY A 221 17.47 5.67 -9.20
N VAL A 222 16.29 6.12 -8.78
CA VAL A 222 16.15 7.26 -7.85
C VAL A 222 16.23 6.85 -6.38
N LEU A 223 16.13 5.54 -6.08
CA LEU A 223 16.25 5.01 -4.72
C LEU A 223 17.71 4.65 -4.37
N GLU A 224 18.09 4.82 -3.10
CA GLU A 224 19.40 4.43 -2.59
C GLU A 224 19.53 2.89 -2.53
N ALA A 225 18.48 2.22 -2.03
CA ALA A 225 18.31 0.77 -2.05
C ALA A 225 16.90 0.42 -2.59
N ASN A 226 16.74 -0.76 -3.19
CA ASN A 226 15.45 -1.19 -3.75
C ASN A 226 14.58 -1.82 -2.66
N VAL A 227 14.30 -1.04 -1.62
CA VAL A 227 13.49 -1.41 -0.47
C VAL A 227 12.47 -0.33 -0.18
N PHE A 228 11.35 -0.71 0.41
CA PHE A 228 10.52 0.21 1.19
C PHE A 228 10.16 -0.43 2.53
N THR A 229 9.84 0.40 3.52
CA THR A 229 9.48 -0.03 4.86
C THR A 229 8.15 0.54 5.27
N VAL A 230 7.48 -0.16 6.16
CA VAL A 230 6.14 0.19 6.66
C VAL A 230 6.17 0.24 8.18
N ASP A 231 5.79 1.38 8.73
CA ASP A 231 5.62 1.61 10.16
C ASP A 231 4.20 2.14 10.43
N LEU A 232 3.19 1.25 10.48
CA LEU A 232 1.83 1.60 10.84
C LEU A 232 1.72 1.76 12.35
N LYS A 233 0.84 2.65 12.83
CA LYS A 233 0.63 2.89 14.28
C LYS A 233 -0.84 2.84 14.63
N LYS A 234 -1.15 2.26 15.79
CA LYS A 234 -2.52 2.28 16.30
C LYS A 234 -2.90 3.67 16.77
N GLY A 235 -3.99 4.21 16.21
CA GLY A 235 -4.54 5.52 16.62
C GLY A 235 -3.64 6.72 16.29
N ALA A 236 -2.64 6.56 15.43
CA ALA A 236 -1.72 7.61 15.05
C ALA A 236 -1.22 7.45 13.60
N PRO A 237 -0.81 8.53 12.94
CA PRO A 237 -0.13 8.44 11.66
C PRO A 237 1.16 7.63 11.75
N GLY A 238 1.33 6.70 10.84
CA GLY A 238 2.57 5.98 10.60
C GLY A 238 3.38 6.59 9.46
N SER A 239 4.23 5.77 8.83
CA SER A 239 5.04 6.22 7.70
C SER A 239 5.47 5.06 6.80
N TYR A 240 5.75 5.42 5.55
CA TYR A 240 6.48 4.59 4.60
C TYR A 240 7.83 5.23 4.31
N ASP A 241 8.90 4.45 4.36
CA ASP A 241 10.23 4.89 3.92
C ASP A 241 10.60 4.15 2.64
N PHE A 242 11.09 4.88 1.65
CA PHE A 242 11.55 4.32 0.39
C PHE A 242 13.04 4.52 0.22
N GLY A 243 13.75 3.47 -0.18
CA GLY A 243 15.17 3.54 -0.48
C GLY A 243 16.10 3.36 0.72
N PHE A 244 15.59 3.20 1.93
CA PHE A 244 16.39 2.99 3.14
C PHE A 244 15.58 2.33 4.26
N ILE A 245 16.29 1.86 5.29
CA ILE A 245 15.71 1.29 6.51
C ILE A 245 16.10 2.19 7.69
N ASP A 246 15.11 2.83 8.33
CA ASP A 246 15.33 3.68 9.49
C ASP A 246 15.41 2.86 10.77
N SER A 247 16.61 2.70 11.29
CA SER A 247 16.86 1.94 12.52
C SER A 247 16.26 2.55 13.79
N SER A 248 15.76 3.77 13.73
CA SER A 248 15.07 4.41 14.86
C SER A 248 13.60 3.98 15.00
N LYS A 249 13.04 3.27 14.01
CA LYS A 249 11.63 2.85 13.95
C LYS A 249 11.37 1.44 14.46
N TYR A 250 12.42 0.68 14.80
CA TYR A 250 12.29 -0.68 15.29
C TYR A 250 13.27 -0.99 16.40
N THR A 251 13.08 -2.10 17.08
CA THR A 251 13.93 -2.59 18.17
C THR A 251 14.41 -4.01 17.89
N GLY A 252 15.61 -4.34 18.32
CA GLY A 252 16.22 -5.64 18.07
C GLY A 252 16.66 -5.84 16.60
N ASP A 253 16.71 -7.09 16.18
CA ASP A 253 17.13 -7.47 14.83
C ASP A 253 15.92 -7.63 13.91
N ILE A 254 16.11 -7.38 12.61
CA ILE A 254 15.11 -7.67 11.58
C ILE A 254 15.22 -9.14 11.20
N THR A 255 14.14 -9.88 11.33
CA THR A 255 14.02 -11.27 10.86
C THR A 255 13.53 -11.28 9.43
N TYR A 256 14.33 -11.82 8.51
CA TYR A 256 13.99 -11.92 7.10
C TYR A 256 13.44 -13.29 6.73
N THR A 257 12.47 -13.31 5.83
CA THR A 257 11.88 -14.51 5.21
C THR A 257 11.79 -14.33 3.70
N ALA A 258 11.97 -15.42 2.95
CA ALA A 258 11.90 -15.38 1.48
C ALA A 258 10.49 -15.05 0.99
N VAL A 259 10.40 -14.32 -0.11
CA VAL A 259 9.14 -13.98 -0.79
C VAL A 259 8.93 -14.88 -2.00
N ASN A 260 7.73 -15.45 -2.11
CA ASN A 260 7.20 -16.07 -3.30
C ASN A 260 6.33 -15.06 -4.07
N ASN A 261 6.87 -14.46 -5.14
CA ASN A 261 6.13 -13.49 -5.94
C ASN A 261 5.38 -14.12 -7.13
N GLY A 262 5.22 -15.43 -7.16
CA GLY A 262 4.60 -16.17 -8.26
C GLY A 262 3.15 -15.75 -8.54
N GLN A 263 2.42 -15.34 -7.52
CA GLN A 263 1.07 -14.79 -7.64
C GLN A 263 1.03 -13.25 -7.73
N GLY A 264 2.19 -12.60 -7.69
CA GLY A 264 2.31 -11.14 -7.78
C GLY A 264 2.16 -10.41 -6.45
N PHE A 265 2.16 -11.13 -5.33
CA PHE A 265 2.07 -10.60 -3.97
C PHE A 265 3.39 -10.75 -3.21
N TRP A 266 3.51 -10.02 -2.11
CA TRP A 266 4.55 -10.20 -1.09
C TRP A 266 4.19 -11.38 -0.19
N GLU A 267 4.18 -12.59 -0.79
CA GLU A 267 3.79 -13.84 -0.14
C GLU A 267 5.00 -14.46 0.56
N PHE A 268 4.81 -14.92 1.79
CA PHE A 268 5.83 -15.59 2.59
C PHE A 268 5.21 -16.73 3.39
N THR A 269 6.05 -17.60 3.94
CA THR A 269 5.60 -18.69 4.78
C THR A 269 5.94 -18.41 6.24
N GLY A 270 4.91 -18.25 7.07
CA GLY A 270 5.02 -18.21 8.53
C GLY A 270 5.32 -19.58 9.11
N THR A 271 5.90 -19.60 10.31
CA THR A 271 6.37 -20.83 10.99
C THR A 271 5.44 -21.34 12.09
N GLY A 272 4.36 -20.59 12.37
CA GLY A 272 3.35 -21.01 13.33
C GLY A 272 2.66 -19.85 14.02
N TYR A 273 1.87 -20.20 15.04
CA TYR A 273 1.10 -19.24 15.82
C TYR A 273 1.03 -19.59 17.29
N GLY A 274 0.63 -18.65 18.13
CA GLY A 274 0.32 -18.83 19.52
C GLY A 274 -0.83 -17.95 19.97
N VAL A 275 -1.50 -18.32 21.05
CA VAL A 275 -2.59 -17.54 21.65
C VAL A 275 -2.29 -17.33 23.14
N GLY A 276 -2.23 -16.07 23.57
CA GLY A 276 -1.95 -15.68 24.95
C GLY A 276 -0.69 -16.34 25.50
N SER A 277 -0.82 -16.98 26.66
CA SER A 277 0.26 -17.75 27.31
C SER A 277 0.31 -19.22 26.89
N GLY A 278 -0.49 -19.62 25.88
CA GLY A 278 -0.55 -20.98 25.36
C GLY A 278 0.76 -21.42 24.69
N GLN A 279 0.84 -22.70 24.38
CA GLN A 279 2.02 -23.24 23.66
C GLN A 279 1.99 -22.76 22.20
N PHE A 280 3.15 -22.33 21.70
CA PHE A 280 3.34 -22.03 20.29
C PHE A 280 3.13 -23.29 19.43
N GLN A 281 2.29 -23.19 18.43
CA GLN A 281 1.98 -24.25 17.48
C GLN A 281 2.80 -24.04 16.21
N SER A 282 3.77 -24.92 15.97
CA SER A 282 4.57 -24.89 14.74
C SER A 282 3.76 -25.48 13.60
N THR A 283 3.45 -24.64 12.62
CA THR A 283 2.75 -25.01 11.38
C THR A 283 3.13 -24.04 10.27
N SER A 284 3.14 -24.51 9.03
CA SER A 284 3.40 -23.67 7.87
C SER A 284 2.15 -22.87 7.51
N ILE A 285 2.28 -21.57 7.38
CA ILE A 285 1.17 -20.65 7.04
C ILE A 285 1.63 -19.79 5.88
N ASP A 286 1.15 -20.08 4.68
CA ASP A 286 1.40 -19.22 3.53
C ASP A 286 0.52 -17.98 3.63
N ALA A 287 1.15 -16.82 3.61
CA ALA A 287 0.50 -15.54 3.89
C ALA A 287 1.08 -14.41 3.04
N ILE A 288 0.29 -13.38 2.83
CA ILE A 288 0.77 -12.11 2.26
C ILE A 288 0.79 -11.02 3.33
N ALA A 289 1.72 -10.08 3.20
CA ALA A 289 1.75 -8.84 3.99
C ALA A 289 1.03 -7.76 3.17
N ASP A 290 -0.12 -7.28 3.69
CA ASP A 290 -1.03 -6.45 2.91
C ASP A 290 -1.51 -5.21 3.68
N THR A 291 -0.97 -4.04 3.34
CA THR A 291 -1.33 -2.75 3.94
C THR A 291 -2.67 -2.19 3.44
N GLY A 292 -3.24 -2.74 2.39
CA GLY A 292 -4.57 -2.41 1.88
C GLY A 292 -5.67 -3.34 2.44
N THR A 293 -5.35 -4.15 3.45
CA THR A 293 -6.31 -4.98 4.18
C THR A 293 -6.20 -4.71 5.67
N THR A 294 -7.33 -4.40 6.31
CA THR A 294 -7.37 -4.05 7.74
C THR A 294 -7.11 -5.25 8.65
N LEU A 295 -7.73 -6.40 8.36
CA LEU A 295 -7.83 -7.55 9.26
C LEU A 295 -6.71 -8.57 9.04
N ILE A 296 -6.52 -9.45 10.03
CA ILE A 296 -5.83 -10.73 9.82
C ILE A 296 -6.86 -11.74 9.34
N LEU A 297 -6.63 -12.34 8.16
CA LEU A 297 -7.44 -13.45 7.67
C LEU A 297 -6.59 -14.73 7.64
N ILE A 298 -7.03 -15.75 8.36
CA ILE A 298 -6.23 -16.96 8.59
C ILE A 298 -7.14 -18.19 8.69
N GLY A 299 -6.56 -19.39 8.65
CA GLY A 299 -7.31 -20.66 8.68
C GLY A 299 -8.28 -20.79 9.86
N ASP A 300 -9.44 -21.41 9.61
CA ASP A 300 -10.54 -21.56 10.56
C ASP A 300 -10.11 -22.23 11.89
N ASP A 301 -9.18 -23.17 11.83
CA ASP A 301 -8.62 -23.86 12.99
C ASP A 301 -7.86 -22.90 13.91
N ILE A 302 -7.12 -21.94 13.33
CA ILE A 302 -6.38 -20.91 14.06
C ILE A 302 -7.34 -19.86 14.61
N VAL A 303 -8.31 -19.44 13.81
CA VAL A 303 -9.37 -18.48 14.24
C VAL A 303 -10.14 -19.05 15.42
N SER A 304 -10.57 -20.31 15.33
CA SER A 304 -11.27 -20.99 16.42
C SER A 304 -10.40 -21.09 17.67
N ALA A 305 -9.12 -21.50 17.53
CA ALA A 305 -8.19 -21.57 18.65
C ALA A 305 -7.99 -20.24 19.37
N TYR A 306 -8.03 -19.12 18.62
CA TYR A 306 -7.94 -17.78 19.20
C TYR A 306 -9.21 -17.44 19.99
N TYR A 307 -10.39 -17.59 19.39
CA TYR A 307 -11.64 -17.16 20.02
C TYR A 307 -12.15 -18.11 21.10
N ASP A 308 -11.68 -19.36 21.15
CA ASP A 308 -11.93 -20.26 22.27
C ASP A 308 -11.33 -19.75 23.60
N GLU A 309 -10.27 -18.91 23.53
CA GLU A 309 -9.66 -18.24 24.68
C GLU A 309 -10.34 -16.89 25.03
N VAL A 310 -11.32 -16.42 24.24
CA VAL A 310 -12.03 -15.17 24.45
C VAL A 310 -13.41 -15.45 25.04
N ASN A 311 -13.62 -15.05 26.29
CA ASN A 311 -14.88 -15.32 26.99
C ASN A 311 -16.06 -14.62 26.29
N GLY A 312 -17.07 -15.41 25.89
CA GLY A 312 -18.26 -14.94 25.23
C GLY A 312 -18.10 -14.62 23.73
N ALA A 313 -16.93 -14.89 23.14
CA ALA A 313 -16.77 -14.79 21.70
C ALA A 313 -17.61 -15.85 20.97
N GLN A 314 -18.19 -15.48 19.86
CA GLN A 314 -18.98 -16.38 19.03
C GLN A 314 -18.91 -15.93 17.56
N TYR A 315 -19.05 -16.89 16.67
CA TYR A 315 -19.32 -16.57 15.28
C TYR A 315 -20.76 -16.08 15.13
N ASP A 316 -20.91 -14.85 14.65
CA ASP A 316 -22.21 -14.22 14.43
C ASP A 316 -22.51 -14.22 12.92
N ASN A 317 -23.46 -15.08 12.50
CA ASN A 317 -23.89 -15.15 11.10
C ASN A 317 -24.47 -13.83 10.58
N SER A 318 -25.00 -12.98 11.47
CA SER A 318 -25.53 -11.67 11.07
C SER A 318 -24.43 -10.65 10.79
N GLN A 319 -23.23 -10.90 11.33
CA GLN A 319 -22.02 -10.09 11.12
C GLN A 319 -21.03 -10.78 10.16
N GLY A 320 -21.23 -12.05 9.84
CA GLY A 320 -20.33 -12.84 9.00
C GLY A 320 -18.93 -13.03 9.59
N GLY A 321 -18.79 -13.01 10.92
CA GLY A 321 -17.52 -13.15 11.58
C GLY A 321 -17.62 -13.27 13.09
N TYR A 322 -16.47 -13.43 13.75
CA TYR A 322 -16.41 -13.52 15.21
C TYR A 322 -16.61 -12.17 15.86
N THR A 323 -17.48 -12.17 16.88
CA THR A 323 -17.82 -11.02 17.70
C THR A 323 -17.70 -11.36 19.18
N PHE A 324 -17.51 -10.35 20.02
CA PHE A 324 -17.39 -10.47 21.48
C PHE A 324 -17.80 -9.14 22.16
N ASP A 325 -17.93 -9.13 23.47
CA ASP A 325 -18.14 -7.89 24.22
C ASP A 325 -16.92 -6.97 24.08
N CYS A 326 -17.09 -5.71 23.70
CA CYS A 326 -16.00 -4.75 23.49
C CYS A 326 -15.10 -4.55 24.72
N SER A 327 -15.62 -4.85 25.92
CA SER A 327 -14.86 -4.79 27.18
C SER A 327 -14.10 -6.06 27.51
N SER A 328 -14.15 -7.10 26.65
CA SER A 328 -13.43 -8.34 26.87
C SER A 328 -11.92 -8.11 26.88
N ASP A 329 -11.24 -8.79 27.80
CA ASP A 329 -9.77 -8.89 27.78
C ASP A 329 -9.36 -9.95 26.74
N LEU A 330 -8.74 -9.54 25.65
CA LEU A 330 -8.37 -10.41 24.57
C LEU A 330 -6.92 -10.87 24.73
N PRO A 331 -6.63 -12.17 24.48
CA PRO A 331 -5.26 -12.69 24.50
C PRO A 331 -4.45 -12.09 23.35
N ASP A 332 -3.15 -11.97 23.57
CA ASP A 332 -2.22 -11.64 22.49
C ASP A 332 -2.20 -12.77 21.45
N PHE A 333 -2.05 -12.39 20.17
CA PHE A 333 -1.83 -13.36 19.09
C PHE A 333 -0.37 -13.35 18.67
N ILE A 334 0.25 -14.52 18.64
CA ILE A 334 1.66 -14.69 18.30
C ILE A 334 1.79 -15.19 16.87
N VAL A 335 2.61 -14.52 16.09
CA VAL A 335 2.93 -14.89 14.70
C VAL A 335 4.39 -15.33 14.64
N GLY A 336 4.64 -16.54 14.15
CA GLY A 336 5.99 -17.06 13.92
C GLY A 336 6.48 -16.73 12.52
N ILE A 337 7.69 -16.16 12.41
CA ILE A 337 8.36 -15.89 11.12
C ILE A 337 9.84 -16.27 11.30
N GLY A 338 10.34 -17.22 10.52
CA GLY A 338 11.65 -17.79 10.76
C GLY A 338 11.75 -18.35 12.18
N ASP A 339 12.77 -17.97 12.92
CA ASP A 339 12.98 -18.36 14.31
C ASP A 339 12.43 -17.33 15.32
N THR A 340 11.74 -16.29 14.85
CA THR A 340 11.24 -15.19 15.69
C THR A 340 9.72 -15.27 15.85
N GLN A 341 9.25 -14.90 17.04
CA GLN A 341 7.83 -14.77 17.36
C GLN A 341 7.49 -13.30 17.55
N PHE A 342 6.50 -12.82 16.81
CA PHE A 342 6.00 -11.45 16.87
C PHE A 342 4.64 -11.43 17.58
N THR A 343 4.46 -10.50 18.49
CA THR A 343 3.25 -10.37 19.30
C THR A 343 2.32 -9.31 18.72
N VAL A 344 1.11 -9.71 18.37
CA VAL A 344 -0.01 -8.80 18.11
C VAL A 344 -0.79 -8.64 19.41
N PRO A 345 -0.79 -7.47 20.04
CA PRO A 345 -1.53 -7.26 21.28
C PRO A 345 -3.03 -7.56 21.11
N GLY A 346 -3.65 -8.20 22.10
CA GLY A 346 -5.09 -8.46 22.09
C GLY A 346 -5.94 -7.20 21.86
N SER A 347 -5.45 -6.05 22.36
CA SER A 347 -6.08 -4.75 22.09
C SER A 347 -6.10 -4.34 20.61
N PHE A 348 -5.25 -4.93 19.75
CA PHE A 348 -5.29 -4.67 18.30
C PHE A 348 -6.32 -5.58 17.62
N VAL A 349 -6.58 -6.76 18.21
CA VAL A 349 -7.61 -7.69 17.74
C VAL A 349 -9.01 -7.20 18.08
N ASN A 350 -9.18 -6.36 19.10
CA ASN A 350 -10.43 -5.62 19.33
C ASN A 350 -10.55 -4.53 18.25
N TYR A 351 -11.09 -4.92 17.08
CA TYR A 351 -11.09 -4.06 15.91
C TYR A 351 -12.04 -2.87 16.10
N ALA A 352 -13.36 -3.12 16.17
CA ALA A 352 -14.34 -2.06 16.21
C ALA A 352 -15.71 -2.56 16.70
N PRO A 353 -16.56 -1.72 17.31
CA PRO A 353 -17.96 -2.04 17.53
C PRO A 353 -18.68 -2.42 16.25
N ILE A 354 -19.62 -3.36 16.29
CA ILE A 354 -20.40 -3.78 15.10
C ILE A 354 -21.27 -2.65 14.53
N THR A 355 -21.70 -1.73 15.37
CA THR A 355 -22.35 -0.46 15.00
C THR A 355 -21.93 0.60 16.00
N ASP A 356 -22.05 1.87 15.62
CA ASP A 356 -21.71 2.98 16.51
C ASP A 356 -22.45 2.87 17.85
N GLY A 357 -21.69 2.93 18.95
CA GLY A 357 -22.22 2.80 20.34
C GLY A 357 -22.60 1.38 20.75
N SER A 358 -22.37 0.36 19.94
CA SER A 358 -22.55 -1.03 20.33
C SER A 358 -21.53 -1.46 21.39
N SER A 359 -21.98 -2.28 22.36
CA SER A 359 -21.08 -2.99 23.28
C SER A 359 -20.52 -4.29 22.70
N THR A 360 -20.93 -4.69 21.49
CA THR A 360 -20.41 -5.86 20.77
C THR A 360 -19.41 -5.38 19.74
N CYS A 361 -18.21 -5.96 19.76
CA CYS A 361 -17.12 -5.66 18.84
C CYS A 361 -16.89 -6.80 17.85
N PHE A 362 -16.48 -6.41 16.64
CA PHE A 362 -15.99 -7.33 15.60
C PHE A 362 -14.49 -7.60 15.82
N GLY A 363 -14.09 -8.85 15.65
CA GLY A 363 -12.70 -9.24 15.88
C GLY A 363 -11.78 -8.96 14.70
N GLY A 364 -10.54 -8.60 15.01
CA GLY A 364 -9.49 -8.31 14.04
C GLY A 364 -8.84 -9.55 13.40
N ILE A 365 -9.18 -10.76 13.88
CA ILE A 365 -8.74 -12.04 13.30
C ILE A 365 -9.99 -12.75 12.80
N GLN A 366 -10.05 -13.08 11.51
CA GLN A 366 -11.20 -13.71 10.87
C GLN A 366 -10.76 -14.83 9.93
N SER A 367 -11.73 -15.62 9.49
CA SER A 367 -11.52 -16.73 8.56
C SER A 367 -11.05 -16.25 7.19
N ASN A 368 -10.09 -16.96 6.60
CA ASN A 368 -9.71 -16.81 5.20
C ASN A 368 -10.43 -17.81 4.27
N GLN A 369 -11.55 -18.39 4.68
CA GLN A 369 -12.25 -19.41 3.93
C GLN A 369 -12.50 -19.00 2.47
N GLY A 370 -11.97 -19.77 1.53
CA GLY A 370 -12.07 -19.46 0.08
C GLY A 370 -10.93 -18.62 -0.48
N LEU A 371 -10.01 -18.11 0.35
CA LEU A 371 -8.72 -17.56 -0.08
C LEU A 371 -7.66 -18.66 -0.11
N ASP A 372 -6.67 -18.51 -1.00
CA ASP A 372 -5.62 -19.50 -1.19
C ASP A 372 -4.44 -19.32 -0.21
N PHE A 373 -4.43 -18.22 0.54
CA PHE A 373 -3.39 -17.83 1.50
C PHE A 373 -4.02 -17.07 2.68
N ALA A 374 -3.26 -16.95 3.76
CA ALA A 374 -3.60 -16.04 4.85
C ALA A 374 -3.23 -14.58 4.48
N ILE A 375 -3.87 -13.62 5.12
CA ILE A 375 -3.55 -12.20 4.96
C ILE A 375 -3.16 -11.64 6.32
N TYR A 376 -1.97 -11.12 6.42
CA TYR A 376 -1.52 -10.33 7.55
C TYR A 376 -1.67 -8.85 7.20
N GLY A 377 -2.87 -8.31 7.50
CA GLY A 377 -3.23 -6.91 7.26
C GLY A 377 -2.80 -5.98 8.39
N ASP A 378 -3.42 -4.81 8.46
CA ASP A 378 -3.02 -3.73 9.39
C ASP A 378 -3.05 -4.15 10.86
N VAL A 379 -3.94 -5.06 11.26
CA VAL A 379 -3.97 -5.59 12.63
C VAL A 379 -2.63 -6.22 13.00
N PHE A 380 -1.96 -6.93 12.08
CA PHE A 380 -0.60 -7.43 12.26
C PHE A 380 0.45 -6.34 12.02
N LEU A 381 0.35 -5.60 10.92
CA LEU A 381 1.38 -4.66 10.49
C LEU A 381 1.54 -3.47 11.46
N LYS A 382 0.48 -3.12 12.21
CA LYS A 382 0.59 -2.17 13.33
C LYS A 382 1.46 -2.67 14.49
N ALA A 383 1.59 -3.99 14.64
CA ALA A 383 2.36 -4.58 15.72
C ALA A 383 3.86 -4.76 15.40
N VAL A 384 4.25 -4.60 14.14
CA VAL A 384 5.62 -4.82 13.65
C VAL A 384 6.10 -3.67 12.76
N PHE A 385 7.41 -3.54 12.66
CA PHE A 385 8.06 -2.80 11.58
C PHE A 385 8.30 -3.78 10.44
N ALA A 386 7.87 -3.45 9.22
CA ALA A 386 7.98 -4.34 8.06
C ALA A 386 8.90 -3.76 6.98
N VAL A 387 9.72 -4.60 6.37
CA VAL A 387 10.65 -4.29 5.28
C VAL A 387 10.30 -5.11 4.06
N PHE A 388 10.12 -4.45 2.93
CA PHE A 388 9.84 -5.04 1.63
C PHE A 388 11.08 -4.85 0.74
N ASP A 389 11.85 -5.91 0.57
CA ASP A 389 13.14 -5.91 -0.11
C ASP A 389 13.02 -6.57 -1.48
N SER A 390 13.02 -5.74 -2.51
CA SER A 390 12.87 -6.20 -3.90
C SER A 390 14.16 -6.82 -4.46
N ASP A 391 15.33 -6.38 -4.00
CA ASP A 391 16.61 -6.90 -4.50
C ASP A 391 16.84 -8.36 -4.09
N ASN A 392 16.46 -8.70 -2.86
CA ASN A 392 16.66 -10.03 -2.30
C ASN A 392 15.39 -10.90 -2.34
N LEU A 393 14.25 -10.36 -2.81
CA LEU A 393 12.93 -10.99 -2.76
C LEU A 393 12.65 -11.57 -1.37
N GLN A 394 12.63 -10.68 -0.38
CA GLN A 394 12.40 -11.04 1.02
C GLN A 394 11.55 -10.01 1.74
N LEU A 395 10.84 -10.46 2.76
CA LEU A 395 10.20 -9.62 3.77
C LEU A 395 11.03 -9.65 5.04
N GLY A 396 11.18 -8.50 5.68
CA GLY A 396 11.79 -8.37 6.99
C GLY A 396 10.77 -7.89 8.02
N PHE A 397 10.81 -8.45 9.22
CA PHE A 397 9.97 -8.01 10.32
C PHE A 397 10.80 -7.77 11.57
N ALA A 398 10.48 -6.72 12.31
CA ALA A 398 11.11 -6.41 13.59
C ALA A 398 10.07 -5.91 14.60
N ASN A 399 10.38 -6.08 15.89
CA ASN A 399 9.61 -5.46 16.95
C ASN A 399 9.78 -3.94 16.91
N LYS A 400 8.79 -3.21 17.41
CA LYS A 400 8.83 -1.75 17.56
C LYS A 400 8.14 -1.31 18.83
N ASP A 401 8.30 -0.05 19.18
CA ASP A 401 7.52 0.58 20.26
C ASP A 401 6.07 0.79 19.77
N LEU A 402 5.08 0.27 20.54
CA LEU A 402 3.64 0.28 20.22
C LEU A 402 2.91 1.40 20.92
#